data_63de0454e8a14eacdd055bfb21b8f9d1
#
_entry.id   63de0454e8a14eacdd055bfb21b8f9d1
#
_cell.length_a   1.000
_cell.length_b   1.000
_cell.length_c   1.000
_cell.angle_alpha   90.00
_cell.angle_beta   90.00
_cell.angle_gamma   90.00
#
_symmetry.space_group_name_H-M   'P 1'
#
loop_
_entity.id
_entity.type
_entity.pdbx_description
1 polymer ?
#
loop_
_entity_poly.entity_id
_entity_poly.type
_entity_poly.pdbx_seq_one_letter_code
_entity_poly.pdbx_strand_id
1 'polypeptide(L)'
;IKFFISTSILTFIGLLNLLMVLFLQFDRYVSIEMASGVIFAVVISLVMSALFVFIKRQWIAWIGIIAAGGIVFWIAREAVMGGTAEFINAVINDMAGFFETEMYFIDMSLWLMKEANPDLAINMALCLIGALYAFCFIHKRMAVIPMVISLAFTVLAAIMDKASVAGIVIGIAYSVSLLIMILASWGKSKDKIRYFWVQTACIVCTAAIIAV
;
A
#
# COMPACT_ATOMS: atom_id res chain seq x y z
N ILE A 1 16.54 -15.50 7.47
CA ILE A 1 15.25 -15.54 8.20
C ILE A 1 14.94 -14.17 8.82
N LYS A 2 15.78 -13.58 9.70
CA LYS A 2 15.51 -12.27 10.35
C LYS A 2 15.21 -11.14 9.35
N PHE A 3 15.94 -11.08 8.26
CA PHE A 3 15.76 -10.06 7.23
C PHE A 3 14.44 -10.23 6.49
N PHE A 4 14.04 -11.47 6.18
CA PHE A 4 12.74 -11.79 5.59
C PHE A 4 11.60 -11.34 6.49
N ILE A 5 11.63 -11.71 7.78
CA ILE A 5 10.60 -11.32 8.74
C ILE A 5 10.47 -9.80 8.83
N SER A 6 11.60 -9.09 8.96
CA SER A 6 11.58 -7.61 9.02
C SER A 6 10.98 -6.97 7.77
N THR A 7 11.36 -7.45 6.58
CA THR A 7 10.81 -6.95 5.30
C THR A 7 9.31 -7.22 5.20
N SER A 8 8.87 -8.42 5.58
CA SER A 8 7.45 -8.80 5.55
C SER A 8 6.61 -7.93 6.48
N ILE A 9 7.08 -7.68 7.71
CA ILE A 9 6.37 -6.85 8.67
C ILE A 9 6.27 -5.40 8.17
N LEU A 10 7.37 -4.82 7.67
CA LEU A 10 7.36 -3.44 7.15
C LEU A 10 6.45 -3.30 5.93
N THR A 11 6.46 -4.29 5.02
CA THR A 11 5.56 -4.31 3.87
C THR A 11 4.11 -4.42 4.31
N PHE A 12 3.81 -5.31 5.27
CA PHE A 12 2.48 -5.48 5.82
C PHE A 12 1.95 -4.19 6.46
N ILE A 13 2.74 -3.54 7.32
CA ILE A 13 2.33 -2.29 7.97
C ILE A 13 2.07 -1.21 6.92
N GLY A 14 2.90 -1.12 5.87
CA GLY A 14 2.69 -0.18 4.78
C GLY A 14 1.41 -0.44 4.00
N LEU A 15 1.11 -1.69 3.67
CA LEU A 15 -0.14 -2.07 3.02
C LEU A 15 -1.35 -1.85 3.93
N LEU A 16 -1.22 -2.16 5.21
CA LEU A 16 -2.27 -1.92 6.20
C LEU A 16 -2.60 -0.43 6.32
N ASN A 17 -1.57 0.43 6.34
CA ASN A 17 -1.77 1.88 6.36
C ASN A 17 -2.55 2.36 5.11
N LEU A 18 -2.21 1.87 3.92
CA LEU A 18 -2.95 2.20 2.70
C LEU A 18 -4.38 1.67 2.73
N LEU A 19 -4.59 0.44 3.19
CA LEU A 19 -5.93 -0.14 3.35
C LEU A 19 -6.78 0.66 4.32
N MET A 20 -6.24 1.05 5.48
CA MET A 20 -6.96 1.86 6.44
C MET A 20 -7.40 3.20 5.85
N VAL A 21 -6.54 3.86 5.06
CA VAL A 21 -6.91 5.07 4.33
C VAL A 21 -8.02 4.78 3.32
N LEU A 22 -7.90 3.72 2.53
CA LEU A 22 -8.89 3.33 1.54
C LEU A 22 -10.25 3.00 2.18
N PHE A 23 -10.28 2.20 3.24
CA PHE A 23 -11.51 1.82 3.93
C PHE A 23 -12.20 3.01 4.60
N LEU A 24 -11.44 3.90 5.25
CA LEU A 24 -12.03 5.04 5.95
C LEU A 24 -12.59 6.09 4.98
N GLN A 25 -12.01 6.19 3.78
CA GLN A 25 -12.45 7.18 2.79
C GLN A 25 -13.54 6.67 1.85
N PHE A 26 -13.49 5.39 1.49
CA PHE A 26 -14.28 4.82 0.39
C PHE A 26 -15.22 3.70 0.81
N ASP A 27 -15.47 3.51 2.11
CA ASP A 27 -16.35 2.48 2.69
C ASP A 27 -17.75 2.46 2.02
N ARG A 28 -18.21 3.59 1.49
CA ARG A 28 -19.50 3.70 0.79
C ARG A 28 -19.49 3.12 -0.63
N TYR A 29 -18.32 2.97 -1.23
CA TYR A 29 -18.17 2.67 -2.66
C TYR A 29 -17.41 1.35 -2.92
N VAL A 30 -16.78 0.80 -1.91
CA VAL A 30 -15.95 -0.40 -2.01
C VAL A 30 -16.52 -1.45 -1.07
N SER A 31 -16.95 -2.57 -1.63
CA SER A 31 -17.57 -3.68 -0.88
C SER A 31 -16.54 -4.60 -0.19
N ILE A 32 -15.28 -4.20 -0.15
CA ILE A 32 -14.21 -5.02 0.47
C ILE A 32 -14.47 -5.13 1.97
N GLU A 33 -14.71 -6.32 2.45
CA GLU A 33 -14.69 -6.59 3.88
C GLU A 33 -13.27 -6.32 4.42
N MET A 34 -13.16 -5.49 5.45
CA MET A 34 -11.89 -5.13 6.09
C MET A 34 -11.06 -6.37 6.46
N ALA A 35 -11.73 -7.43 6.94
CA ALA A 35 -11.08 -8.69 7.30
C ALA A 35 -10.41 -9.36 6.09
N SER A 36 -11.06 -9.40 4.94
CA SER A 36 -10.51 -9.99 3.72
C SER A 36 -9.33 -9.18 3.20
N GLY A 37 -9.41 -7.85 3.25
CA GLY A 37 -8.32 -6.95 2.87
C GLY A 37 -7.07 -7.12 3.75
N VAL A 38 -7.24 -7.26 5.07
CA VAL A 38 -6.12 -7.50 5.99
C VAL A 38 -5.48 -8.87 5.72
N ILE A 39 -6.27 -9.93 5.55
CA ILE A 39 -5.73 -11.26 5.21
C ILE A 39 -4.95 -11.19 3.89
N PHE A 40 -5.49 -10.52 2.88
CA PHE A 40 -4.83 -10.34 1.60
C PHE A 40 -3.51 -9.58 1.76
N ALA A 41 -3.47 -8.49 2.54
CA ALA A 41 -2.24 -7.74 2.81
C ALA A 41 -1.18 -8.60 3.51
N VAL A 42 -1.55 -9.47 4.45
CA VAL A 42 -0.65 -10.43 5.09
C VAL A 42 -0.05 -11.38 4.06
N VAL A 43 -0.89 -12.01 3.25
CA VAL A 43 -0.44 -12.98 2.22
C VAL A 43 0.49 -12.30 1.22
N ILE A 44 0.11 -11.15 0.69
CA ILE A 44 0.93 -10.40 -0.28
C ILE A 44 2.25 -9.97 0.33
N SER A 45 2.27 -9.47 1.56
CA SER A 45 3.51 -9.05 2.22
C SER A 45 4.49 -10.22 2.40
N LEU A 46 4.00 -11.40 2.75
CA LEU A 46 4.81 -12.61 2.87
C LEU A 46 5.33 -13.08 1.50
N VAL A 47 4.46 -13.19 0.51
CA VAL A 47 4.81 -13.66 -0.83
C VAL A 47 5.82 -12.72 -1.49
N MET A 48 5.55 -11.42 -1.52
CA MET A 48 6.43 -10.45 -2.17
C MET A 48 7.77 -10.34 -1.46
N SER A 49 7.79 -10.35 -0.12
CA SER A 49 9.04 -10.37 0.64
C SER A 49 9.83 -11.64 0.39
N ALA A 50 9.18 -12.80 0.29
CA ALA A 50 9.84 -14.05 -0.04
C ALA A 50 10.48 -14.00 -1.44
N LEU A 51 9.72 -13.53 -2.44
CA LEU A 51 10.22 -13.42 -3.81
C LEU A 51 11.48 -12.56 -3.87
N PHE A 52 11.48 -11.37 -3.27
CA PHE A 52 12.63 -10.46 -3.34
C PHE A 52 13.79 -10.83 -2.41
N VAL A 53 13.54 -11.53 -1.29
CA VAL A 53 14.61 -11.97 -0.38
C VAL A 53 15.30 -13.23 -0.89
N PHE A 54 14.57 -14.20 -1.45
CA PHE A 54 15.12 -15.49 -1.86
C PHE A 54 15.59 -15.50 -3.31
N ILE A 55 15.01 -14.70 -4.20
CA ILE A 55 15.47 -14.59 -5.58
C ILE A 55 16.65 -13.60 -5.66
N LYS A 56 17.87 -14.13 -5.80
CA LYS A 56 19.10 -13.32 -5.88
C LYS A 56 19.07 -12.29 -7.01
N ARG A 57 18.48 -12.65 -8.15
CA ARG A 57 18.33 -11.76 -9.32
C ARG A 57 16.96 -11.10 -9.29
N GLN A 58 16.86 -9.96 -8.65
CA GLN A 58 15.59 -9.25 -8.41
C GLN A 58 14.80 -8.89 -9.69
N TRP A 59 15.48 -8.71 -10.81
CA TRP A 59 14.82 -8.49 -12.10
C TRP A 59 13.96 -9.70 -12.52
N ILE A 60 14.35 -10.93 -12.15
CA ILE A 60 13.55 -12.14 -12.39
C ILE A 60 12.26 -12.11 -11.56
N ALA A 61 12.33 -11.65 -10.31
CA ALA A 61 11.16 -11.48 -9.47
C ALA A 61 10.19 -10.46 -10.11
N TRP A 62 10.69 -9.33 -10.60
CA TRP A 62 9.87 -8.33 -11.30
C TRP A 62 9.23 -8.87 -12.56
N ILE A 63 9.98 -9.59 -13.41
CA ILE A 63 9.40 -10.22 -14.60
C ILE A 63 8.30 -11.21 -14.21
N GLY A 64 8.51 -12.02 -13.18
CA GLY A 64 7.49 -12.96 -12.70
C GLY A 64 6.22 -12.25 -12.22
N ILE A 65 6.35 -11.17 -11.45
CA ILE A 65 5.22 -10.38 -10.95
C ILE A 65 4.47 -9.70 -12.10
N ILE A 66 5.19 -9.07 -13.05
CA ILE A 66 4.59 -8.40 -14.20
C ILE A 66 3.91 -9.41 -15.11
N ALA A 67 4.52 -10.57 -15.35
CA ALA A 67 3.92 -11.62 -16.16
C ALA A 67 2.67 -12.19 -15.53
N ALA A 68 2.71 -12.51 -14.22
CA ALA A 68 1.54 -13.00 -13.48
C ALA A 68 0.42 -11.96 -13.45
N GLY A 69 0.75 -10.70 -13.13
CA GLY A 69 -0.21 -9.58 -13.15
C GLY A 69 -0.80 -9.35 -14.54
N GLY A 70 0.03 -9.44 -15.59
CA GLY A 70 -0.42 -9.32 -16.99
C GLY A 70 -1.37 -10.44 -17.40
N ILE A 71 -1.13 -11.67 -16.97
CA ILE A 71 -2.04 -12.80 -17.21
C ILE A 71 -3.38 -12.57 -16.52
N VAL A 72 -3.36 -12.20 -15.22
CA VAL A 72 -4.58 -11.91 -14.47
C VAL A 72 -5.34 -10.74 -15.11
N PHE A 73 -4.64 -9.67 -15.48
CA PHE A 73 -5.24 -8.54 -16.17
C PHE A 73 -5.86 -8.95 -17.50
N TRP A 74 -5.18 -9.78 -18.30
CA TRP A 74 -5.71 -10.25 -19.58
C TRP A 74 -6.98 -11.07 -19.44
N ILE A 75 -7.02 -11.96 -18.44
CA ILE A 75 -8.20 -12.81 -18.18
C ILE A 75 -9.38 -11.99 -17.65
N ALA A 76 -9.12 -11.05 -16.75
CA ALA A 76 -10.14 -10.29 -16.04
C ALA A 76 -10.19 -8.80 -16.45
N ARG A 77 -9.73 -8.47 -17.67
CA ARG A 77 -9.55 -7.08 -18.13
C ARG A 77 -10.79 -6.21 -17.95
N GLU A 78 -11.97 -6.74 -18.28
CA GLU A 78 -13.24 -5.98 -18.19
C GLU A 78 -13.58 -5.68 -16.74
N ALA A 79 -13.45 -6.66 -15.85
CA ALA A 79 -13.68 -6.50 -14.43
C ALA A 79 -12.69 -5.53 -13.79
N VAL A 80 -11.39 -5.62 -14.13
CA VAL A 80 -10.34 -4.74 -13.60
C VAL A 80 -10.49 -3.31 -14.10
N MET A 81 -10.71 -3.13 -15.40
CA MET A 81 -10.87 -1.80 -15.99
C MET A 81 -12.15 -1.13 -15.46
N GLY A 82 -13.26 -1.88 -15.38
CA GLY A 82 -14.51 -1.40 -14.81
C GLY A 82 -14.36 -1.02 -13.34
N GLY A 83 -13.79 -1.91 -12.56
CA GLY A 83 -13.53 -1.66 -11.17
C GLY A 83 -12.60 -0.46 -10.93
N THR A 84 -11.59 -0.29 -11.80
CA THR A 84 -10.70 0.89 -11.74
C THR A 84 -11.47 2.18 -12.05
N ALA A 85 -12.30 2.18 -13.09
CA ALA A 85 -13.11 3.35 -13.45
C ALA A 85 -14.13 3.70 -12.35
N GLU A 86 -14.78 2.69 -11.77
CA GLU A 86 -15.70 2.86 -10.64
C GLU A 86 -14.99 3.47 -9.42
N PHE A 87 -13.81 2.94 -9.07
CA PHE A 87 -12.99 3.47 -7.98
C PHE A 87 -12.55 4.92 -8.25
N ILE A 88 -12.07 5.23 -9.46
CA ILE A 88 -11.68 6.60 -9.83
C ILE A 88 -12.90 7.54 -9.77
N ASN A 89 -14.06 7.11 -10.26
CA ASN A 89 -15.28 7.89 -10.21
C ASN A 89 -15.72 8.16 -8.75
N ALA A 90 -15.55 7.19 -7.86
CA ALA A 90 -15.79 7.37 -6.44
C ALA A 90 -14.88 8.45 -5.84
N VAL A 91 -13.59 8.41 -6.17
CA VAL A 91 -12.62 9.44 -5.75
C VAL A 91 -12.99 10.82 -6.31
N ILE A 92 -13.33 10.90 -7.60
CA ILE A 92 -13.75 12.15 -8.25
C ILE A 92 -14.99 12.72 -7.58
N ASN A 93 -15.98 11.87 -7.28
CA ASN A 93 -17.21 12.30 -6.61
C ASN A 93 -16.94 12.89 -5.22
N ASP A 94 -16.08 12.24 -4.46
CA ASP A 94 -15.68 12.74 -3.14
C ASP A 94 -14.90 14.06 -3.23
N MET A 95 -14.01 14.20 -4.22
CA MET A 95 -13.28 15.43 -4.47
C MET A 95 -14.23 16.56 -4.95
N ALA A 96 -15.17 16.26 -5.84
CA ALA A 96 -16.17 17.21 -6.31
C ALA A 96 -17.01 17.75 -5.15
N GLY A 97 -17.43 16.87 -4.24
CA GLY A 97 -18.16 17.26 -3.03
C GLY A 97 -17.33 18.11 -2.07
N PHE A 98 -16.02 17.83 -1.94
CA PHE A 98 -15.12 18.59 -1.07
C PHE A 98 -14.81 20.00 -1.64
N PHE A 99 -14.55 20.10 -2.95
CA PHE A 99 -14.21 21.37 -3.60
C PHE A 99 -15.44 22.17 -4.07
N GLU A 100 -16.65 21.62 -3.87
CA GLU A 100 -17.92 22.22 -4.35
C GLU A 100 -17.87 22.56 -5.86
N THR A 101 -17.20 21.71 -6.65
CA THR A 101 -16.98 21.91 -8.08
C THR A 101 -17.56 20.77 -8.89
N GLU A 102 -18.04 21.06 -10.10
CA GLU A 102 -18.40 20.02 -11.05
C GLU A 102 -17.13 19.39 -11.63
N MET A 103 -17.02 18.07 -11.55
CA MET A 103 -15.93 17.30 -12.13
C MET A 103 -16.48 16.30 -13.14
N TYR A 104 -15.68 16.00 -14.18
CA TYR A 104 -16.06 15.03 -15.20
C TYR A 104 -15.76 13.61 -14.71
N PHE A 105 -16.75 12.74 -14.82
CA PHE A 105 -16.61 11.31 -14.52
C PHE A 105 -16.12 10.55 -15.74
N ILE A 106 -15.48 9.42 -15.51
CA ILE A 106 -15.14 8.46 -16.55
C ILE A 106 -16.44 7.80 -17.02
N ASP A 107 -16.73 7.95 -18.32
CA ASP A 107 -17.92 7.32 -18.91
C ASP A 107 -17.72 5.81 -19.02
N MET A 108 -18.39 5.08 -18.15
CA MET A 108 -18.32 3.62 -18.10
C MET A 108 -19.02 2.93 -19.28
N SER A 109 -19.91 3.64 -19.98
CA SER A 109 -20.61 3.10 -21.16
C SER A 109 -19.67 2.81 -22.33
N LEU A 110 -18.57 3.56 -22.44
CA LEU A 110 -17.54 3.39 -23.47
C LEU A 110 -16.80 2.05 -23.36
N TRP A 111 -16.82 1.40 -22.19
CA TRP A 111 -16.02 0.22 -21.89
C TRP A 111 -16.81 -1.08 -21.91
N LEU A 112 -18.10 -1.08 -22.25
CA LEU A 112 -18.98 -2.28 -22.27
C LEU A 112 -18.93 -3.11 -20.98
N MET A 113 -18.80 -2.46 -19.83
CA MET A 113 -18.48 -3.12 -18.57
C MET A 113 -19.70 -3.71 -17.90
N LYS A 114 -20.00 -4.96 -18.22
CA LYS A 114 -21.07 -5.73 -17.58
C LYS A 114 -20.73 -6.20 -16.17
N GLU A 115 -19.44 -6.28 -15.81
CA GLU A 115 -18.96 -6.88 -14.56
C GLU A 115 -17.82 -6.08 -13.96
N ALA A 116 -18.09 -4.81 -13.59
CA ALA A 116 -17.09 -4.02 -12.84
C ALA A 116 -16.82 -4.69 -11.49
N ASN A 117 -15.54 -4.87 -11.15
CA ASN A 117 -15.13 -5.41 -9.85
C ASN A 117 -14.04 -4.53 -9.23
N PRO A 118 -14.42 -3.52 -8.43
CA PRO A 118 -13.47 -2.62 -7.79
C PRO A 118 -12.53 -3.36 -6.82
N ASP A 119 -13.00 -4.42 -6.16
CA ASP A 119 -12.20 -5.20 -5.23
C ASP A 119 -11.02 -5.88 -5.95
N LEU A 120 -11.27 -6.43 -7.14
CA LEU A 120 -10.22 -7.04 -7.96
C LEU A 120 -9.19 -6.00 -8.41
N ALA A 121 -9.65 -4.82 -8.83
CA ALA A 121 -8.76 -3.73 -9.24
C ALA A 121 -7.87 -3.25 -8.09
N ILE A 122 -8.45 -3.05 -6.90
CA ILE A 122 -7.73 -2.64 -5.69
C ILE A 122 -6.73 -3.72 -5.26
N ASN A 123 -7.14 -4.99 -5.26
CA ASN A 123 -6.25 -6.10 -4.90
C ASN A 123 -5.06 -6.22 -5.87
N MET A 124 -5.25 -6.00 -7.18
CA MET A 124 -4.14 -5.92 -8.13
C MET A 124 -3.21 -4.74 -7.85
N ALA A 125 -3.75 -3.57 -7.54
CA ALA A 125 -2.95 -2.41 -7.15
C ALA A 125 -2.15 -2.68 -5.88
N LEU A 126 -2.75 -3.30 -4.85
CA LEU A 126 -2.08 -3.70 -3.62
C LEU A 126 -0.96 -4.72 -3.85
N CYS A 127 -1.13 -5.66 -4.80
CA CYS A 127 -0.05 -6.57 -5.20
C CYS A 127 1.16 -5.81 -5.74
N LEU A 128 0.94 -4.85 -6.63
CA LEU A 128 2.02 -4.05 -7.22
C LEU A 128 2.69 -3.15 -6.18
N ILE A 129 1.91 -2.50 -5.33
CA ILE A 129 2.43 -1.67 -4.23
C ILE A 129 3.18 -2.53 -3.21
N GLY A 130 2.66 -3.70 -2.86
CA GLY A 130 3.34 -4.66 -1.98
C GLY A 130 4.67 -5.13 -2.54
N ALA A 131 4.74 -5.41 -3.85
CA ALA A 131 5.99 -5.74 -4.53
C ALA A 131 6.99 -4.58 -4.48
N LEU A 132 6.52 -3.35 -4.76
CA LEU A 132 7.34 -2.14 -4.68
C LEU A 132 7.87 -1.91 -3.26
N TYR A 133 7.03 -2.06 -2.25
CA TYR A 133 7.42 -1.90 -0.84
C TYR A 133 8.45 -2.95 -0.43
N ALA A 134 8.20 -4.24 -0.72
CA ALA A 134 9.14 -5.30 -0.42
C ALA A 134 10.51 -5.06 -1.08
N PHE A 135 10.52 -4.65 -2.35
CA PHE A 135 11.73 -4.28 -3.08
C PHE A 135 12.46 -3.09 -2.41
N CYS A 136 11.73 -2.02 -2.08
CA CYS A 136 12.29 -0.82 -1.44
C CYS A 136 12.89 -1.12 -0.07
N PHE A 137 12.27 -2.00 0.73
CA PHE A 137 12.80 -2.35 2.06
C PHE A 137 14.04 -3.23 2.00
N ILE A 138 14.21 -4.00 0.93
CA ILE A 138 15.47 -4.72 0.68
C ILE A 138 16.58 -3.72 0.34
N HIS A 139 16.26 -2.72 -0.46
CA HIS A 139 17.14 -1.63 -0.79
C HIS A 139 16.91 -0.44 0.15
N LYS A 140 17.44 -0.52 1.35
CA LYS A 140 17.21 0.41 2.48
C LYS A 140 17.16 1.90 2.13
N ARG A 141 17.93 2.34 1.13
CA ARG A 141 17.94 3.73 0.64
C ARG A 141 16.67 4.10 -0.12
N MET A 142 15.97 3.10 -0.68
CA MET A 142 14.73 3.30 -1.43
C MET A 142 13.49 3.33 -0.53
N ALA A 143 13.64 3.16 0.78
CA ALA A 143 12.55 3.28 1.75
C ALA A 143 11.91 4.68 1.78
N VAL A 144 12.54 5.66 1.14
CA VAL A 144 11.94 6.98 0.85
C VAL A 144 10.65 6.85 0.04
N ILE A 145 10.58 5.91 -0.90
CA ILE A 145 9.41 5.73 -1.77
C ILE A 145 8.16 5.30 -0.95
N PRO A 146 8.20 4.22 -0.15
CA PRO A 146 7.09 3.89 0.74
C PRO A 146 6.71 5.02 1.70
N MET A 147 7.70 5.76 2.22
CA MET A 147 7.47 6.90 3.11
C MET A 147 6.67 8.01 2.39
N VAL A 148 7.08 8.39 1.19
CA VAL A 148 6.40 9.45 0.41
C VAL A 148 4.99 9.02 0.03
N ILE A 149 4.80 7.77 -0.40
CA ILE A 149 3.48 7.24 -0.74
C ILE A 149 2.57 7.27 0.50
N SER A 150 3.02 6.73 1.62
CA SER A 150 2.24 6.71 2.86
C SER A 150 1.89 8.12 3.34
N LEU A 151 2.85 9.05 3.31
CA LEU A 151 2.63 10.42 3.71
C LEU A 151 1.62 11.12 2.79
N ALA A 152 1.75 10.94 1.47
CA ALA A 152 0.83 11.53 0.50
C ALA A 152 -0.61 11.06 0.72
N PHE A 153 -0.82 9.75 0.92
CA PHE A 153 -2.14 9.21 1.24
C PHE A 153 -2.68 9.72 2.58
N THR A 154 -1.84 9.81 3.61
CA THR A 154 -2.25 10.33 4.92
C THR A 154 -2.64 11.81 4.84
N VAL A 155 -1.87 12.62 4.10
CA VAL A 155 -2.18 14.05 3.88
C VAL A 155 -3.45 14.20 3.07
N LEU A 156 -3.63 13.42 2.01
CA LEU A 156 -4.86 13.44 1.21
C LEU A 156 -6.08 13.10 2.08
N ALA A 157 -5.98 12.06 2.89
CA ALA A 157 -7.02 11.67 3.84
C ALA A 157 -7.36 12.77 4.85
N ALA A 158 -6.34 13.46 5.36
CA ALA A 158 -6.52 14.57 6.29
C ALA A 158 -7.19 15.79 5.64
N ILE A 159 -6.80 16.13 4.40
CA ILE A 159 -7.38 17.25 3.66
C ILE A 159 -8.86 16.99 3.36
N MET A 160 -9.23 15.77 3.03
CA MET A 160 -10.61 15.40 2.71
C MET A 160 -11.51 15.27 3.96
N ASP A 161 -11.02 15.57 5.16
CA ASP A 161 -11.70 15.46 6.47
C ASP A 161 -12.38 14.10 6.71
N LYS A 162 -11.84 13.06 6.08
CA LYS A 162 -12.36 11.69 6.16
C LYS A 162 -11.47 10.77 6.99
N ALA A 163 -10.31 11.25 7.41
CA ALA A 163 -9.41 10.45 8.24
C ALA A 163 -9.81 10.55 9.71
N SER A 164 -9.97 9.39 10.34
CA SER A 164 -10.01 9.36 11.81
C SER A 164 -8.66 9.87 12.36
N VAL A 165 -8.70 10.52 13.52
CA VAL A 165 -7.48 10.98 14.21
C VAL A 165 -6.47 9.82 14.33
N ALA A 166 -6.96 8.62 14.64
CA ALA A 166 -6.14 7.40 14.70
C ALA A 166 -5.44 7.09 13.37
N GLY A 167 -6.14 7.18 12.24
CA GLY A 167 -5.56 6.94 10.91
C GLY A 167 -4.44 7.92 10.56
N ILE A 168 -4.62 9.20 10.89
CA ILE A 168 -3.59 10.24 10.69
C ILE A 168 -2.37 9.93 11.56
N VAL A 169 -2.58 9.62 12.85
CA VAL A 169 -1.49 9.29 13.79
C VAL A 169 -0.70 8.07 13.31
N ILE A 170 -1.37 7.01 12.85
CA ILE A 170 -0.73 5.81 12.31
C ILE A 170 0.11 6.16 11.08
N GLY A 171 -0.44 6.91 10.13
CA GLY A 171 0.26 7.31 8.91
C GLY A 171 1.51 8.16 9.19
N ILE A 172 1.41 9.12 10.10
CA ILE A 172 2.54 9.94 10.54
C ILE A 172 3.58 9.09 11.27
N ALA A 173 3.17 8.25 12.23
CA ALA A 173 4.07 7.39 12.98
C ALA A 173 4.83 6.43 12.06
N TYR A 174 4.15 5.84 11.09
CA TYR A 174 4.78 4.99 10.07
C TYR A 174 5.80 5.77 9.23
N SER A 175 5.44 6.96 8.75
CA SER A 175 6.33 7.81 7.95
C SER A 175 7.56 8.26 8.73
N VAL A 176 7.40 8.65 10.00
CA VAL A 176 8.51 9.00 10.91
C VAL A 176 9.41 7.79 11.15
N SER A 177 8.83 6.60 11.35
CA SER A 177 9.58 5.36 11.52
C SER A 177 10.45 5.05 10.31
N LEU A 178 9.93 5.22 9.09
CA LEU A 178 10.68 5.06 7.86
C LEU A 178 11.78 6.12 7.71
N LEU A 179 11.50 7.37 8.07
CA LEU A 179 12.50 8.43 8.06
C LEU A 179 13.69 8.11 8.98
N ILE A 180 13.43 7.66 10.21
CA ILE A 180 14.46 7.23 11.15
C ILE A 180 15.27 6.07 10.54
N MET A 181 14.62 5.12 9.90
CA MET A 181 15.27 4.00 9.22
C MET A 181 16.19 4.48 8.09
N ILE A 182 15.76 5.45 7.28
CA ILE A 182 16.55 6.04 6.20
C ILE A 182 17.78 6.76 6.75
N LEU A 183 17.57 7.64 7.74
CA LEU A 183 18.65 8.40 8.37
C LEU A 183 19.69 7.46 9.02
N ALA A 184 19.25 6.42 9.71
CA ALA A 184 20.13 5.39 10.27
C ALA A 184 20.91 4.64 9.18
N SER A 185 20.35 4.48 7.97
CA SER A 185 21.04 3.83 6.86
C SER A 185 22.11 4.70 6.18
N TRP A 186 21.97 6.01 6.27
CA TRP A 186 22.95 6.97 5.72
C TRP A 186 24.11 7.24 6.69
N GLY A 187 23.92 7.01 7.98
CA GLY A 187 24.99 7.07 8.96
C GLY A 187 26.08 6.06 8.66
N LYS A 188 27.36 6.46 8.77
CA LYS A 188 28.54 5.56 8.61
C LYS A 188 28.68 4.54 9.75
N SER A 189 27.68 4.36 10.59
CA SER A 189 27.72 3.47 11.76
C SER A 189 27.84 2.02 11.32
N LYS A 190 28.92 1.37 11.76
CA LYS A 190 29.18 -0.06 11.56
C LYS A 190 28.23 -0.97 12.36
N ASP A 191 27.37 -0.42 13.20
CA ASP A 191 26.53 -1.15 14.13
C ASP A 191 25.25 -1.68 13.48
N LYS A 192 25.36 -2.85 12.84
CA LYS A 192 24.20 -3.62 12.36
C LYS A 192 23.16 -3.91 13.47
N ILE A 193 23.62 -3.99 14.73
CA ILE A 193 22.80 -4.24 15.92
C ILE A 193 21.90 -3.03 16.21
N ARG A 194 22.44 -1.82 16.16
CA ARG A 194 21.69 -0.58 16.40
C ARG A 194 20.56 -0.39 15.39
N TYR A 195 20.81 -0.77 14.15
CA TYR A 195 19.83 -0.74 13.07
C TYR A 195 18.65 -1.70 13.32
N PHE A 196 18.95 -2.89 13.79
CA PHE A 196 17.92 -3.88 14.15
C PHE A 196 17.01 -3.37 15.29
N TRP A 197 17.61 -2.77 16.33
CA TRP A 197 16.85 -2.23 17.46
C TRP A 197 15.97 -1.04 17.05
N VAL A 198 16.45 -0.15 16.18
CA VAL A 198 15.63 0.95 15.65
C VAL A 198 14.47 0.41 14.83
N GLN A 199 14.70 -0.56 13.96
CA GLN A 199 13.63 -1.21 13.20
C GLN A 199 12.58 -1.87 14.12
N THR A 200 13.03 -2.60 15.12
CA THR A 200 12.15 -3.29 16.07
C THR A 200 11.37 -2.28 16.91
N ALA A 201 12.01 -1.23 17.39
CA ALA A 201 11.33 -0.17 18.14
C ALA A 201 10.27 0.54 17.28
N CYS A 202 10.57 0.85 16.02
CA CYS A 202 9.60 1.44 15.09
C CYS A 202 8.39 0.53 14.86
N ILE A 203 8.62 -0.78 14.68
CA ILE A 203 7.55 -1.77 14.51
C ILE A 203 6.68 -1.86 15.76
N VAL A 204 7.31 -1.92 16.94
CA VAL A 204 6.59 -2.01 18.22
C VAL A 204 5.78 -0.74 18.49
N CYS A 205 6.35 0.45 18.25
CA CYS A 205 5.62 1.72 18.40
C CYS A 205 4.43 1.79 17.44
N THR A 206 4.62 1.38 16.17
CA THR A 206 3.52 1.39 15.19
C THR A 206 2.44 0.37 15.56
N ALA A 207 2.83 -0.83 16.00
CA ALA A 207 1.88 -1.85 16.46
C ALA A 207 1.12 -1.42 17.72
N ALA A 208 1.79 -0.75 18.67
CA ALA A 208 1.15 -0.23 19.87
C ALA A 208 0.12 0.88 19.56
N ILE A 209 0.39 1.73 18.56
CA ILE A 209 -0.56 2.77 18.11
C ILE A 209 -1.77 2.16 17.41
N ILE A 210 -1.60 1.03 16.70
CA ILE A 210 -2.70 0.33 16.05
C ILE A 210 -3.60 -0.40 17.06
N ALA A 211 -3.04 -0.80 18.21
CA ALA A 211 -3.75 -1.55 19.25
C ALA A 211 -4.60 -0.68 20.21
N VAL A 212 -4.48 0.64 20.16
CA VAL A 212 -5.26 1.65 20.91
C VAL A 212 -6.38 2.21 20.05
#